data_05471ec9a3414e81f8b851aa080b54fa
#
_entry.id   05471ec9a3414e81f8b851aa080b54fa
#
_cell.length_a   1.000
_cell.length_b   1.000
_cell.length_c   1.000
_cell.angle_alpha   90.00
_cell.angle_beta   90.00
_cell.angle_gamma   90.00
#
_symmetry.space_group_name_H-M   'P 1'
#
loop_
_entity.id
_entity.type
_entity.pdbx_description
1 polymer ?
#
loop_
_entity_poly.entity_id
_entity_poly.type
_entity_poly.pdbx_seq_one_letter_code
_entity_poly.pdbx_strand_id
1 'polypeptide(L)'
;MCLDKKLLFIVNPRAGKAKSRAPLFDAVSIFSEAGYLVRVMQTRGHGSAAEYAEKYGSGYDLVACHGGDGTLNETVNGVMRLPRDARPPLIYLPGGSTNDFAASLSISSQPAMAAQSAMRLIPRSLDVGTFNDRNFVYVASFGAFTRTAYTVPQDIKNMFGHFAYLLEGVKDLETLCPYPMKITADGEVFDGEYLFGAVCNSTSIAGLMKLSPDAVDMSDGQFELMLVPVPKTPLQLQKTIRAIIYEEYEKSSALIFRHVRHVTAESDGSIPWTLDGEYAPGEARIEIGIEDSALRMMI
;
A
#
# COMPACT_ATOMS: atom_id res chain seq x y z
N MET A 1 -32.16 6.57 -21.21
CA MET A 1 -31.01 7.19 -20.58
C MET A 1 -29.86 7.02 -21.54
N CYS A 2 -29.23 8.10 -22.03
CA CYS A 2 -28.08 7.97 -22.93
C CYS A 2 -26.87 7.55 -22.11
N LEU A 3 -26.24 6.43 -22.47
CA LEU A 3 -25.02 5.94 -21.82
C LEU A 3 -23.82 6.61 -22.49
N ASP A 4 -23.55 7.89 -22.14
CA ASP A 4 -22.49 8.66 -22.77
C ASP A 4 -21.13 8.46 -22.07
N LYS A 5 -21.13 8.01 -20.82
CA LYS A 5 -19.91 7.78 -20.02
C LYS A 5 -19.46 6.33 -20.10
N LYS A 6 -18.15 6.12 -20.14
CA LYS A 6 -17.51 4.80 -20.26
C LYS A 6 -16.77 4.45 -19.00
N LEU A 7 -16.97 3.24 -18.50
CA LEU A 7 -16.27 2.68 -17.37
C LEU A 7 -15.52 1.40 -17.76
N LEU A 8 -14.21 1.36 -17.53
CA LEU A 8 -13.39 0.16 -17.63
C LEU A 8 -13.37 -0.56 -16.29
N PHE A 9 -13.90 -1.78 -16.22
CA PHE A 9 -13.92 -2.59 -15.02
C PHE A 9 -12.93 -3.74 -15.13
N ILE A 10 -11.78 -3.61 -14.43
CA ILE A 10 -10.72 -4.61 -14.36
C ILE A 10 -11.03 -5.54 -13.18
N VAL A 11 -11.13 -6.84 -13.44
CA VAL A 11 -11.55 -7.83 -12.46
C VAL A 11 -10.52 -8.93 -12.32
N ASN A 12 -10.04 -9.16 -11.10
CA ASN A 12 -9.25 -10.34 -10.78
C ASN A 12 -10.17 -11.50 -10.36
N PRO A 13 -10.38 -12.52 -11.21
CA PRO A 13 -11.28 -13.61 -10.91
C PRO A 13 -10.79 -14.55 -9.82
N ARG A 14 -9.53 -14.42 -9.40
CA ARG A 14 -8.88 -15.22 -8.36
C ARG A 14 -8.82 -14.51 -7.00
N ALA A 15 -9.29 -13.25 -6.93
CA ALA A 15 -9.28 -12.50 -5.68
C ALA A 15 -10.29 -13.07 -4.68
N GLY A 16 -9.85 -13.16 -3.43
CA GLY A 16 -10.70 -13.59 -2.31
C GLY A 16 -11.01 -15.08 -2.27
N LYS A 17 -11.84 -15.46 -1.30
CA LYS A 17 -12.45 -16.81 -1.24
C LYS A 17 -13.54 -16.87 -2.30
N ALA A 18 -13.17 -17.13 -3.54
CA ALA A 18 -14.00 -17.06 -4.77
C ALA A 18 -15.22 -17.99 -4.72
N LYS A 19 -16.22 -17.67 -3.86
CA LYS A 19 -17.45 -18.46 -3.77
C LYS A 19 -18.67 -17.80 -4.40
N SER A 20 -18.59 -16.55 -4.86
CA SER A 20 -19.75 -15.92 -5.52
C SER A 20 -19.32 -14.89 -6.57
N ARG A 21 -19.85 -15.04 -7.78
CA ARG A 21 -19.77 -14.04 -8.86
C ARG A 21 -20.85 -12.95 -8.71
N ALA A 22 -21.80 -13.12 -7.79
CA ALA A 22 -22.93 -12.22 -7.60
C ALA A 22 -22.49 -10.77 -7.26
N PRO A 23 -21.53 -10.53 -6.33
CA PRO A 23 -21.12 -9.15 -6.00
C PRO A 23 -20.55 -8.36 -7.18
N LEU A 24 -19.96 -9.05 -8.18
CA LEU A 24 -19.44 -8.38 -9.38
C LEU A 24 -20.56 -8.01 -10.34
N PHE A 25 -21.60 -8.84 -10.45
CA PHE A 25 -22.77 -8.53 -11.24
C PHE A 25 -23.53 -7.33 -10.65
N ASP A 26 -23.68 -7.29 -9.33
CA ASP A 26 -24.27 -6.15 -8.63
C ASP A 26 -23.48 -4.85 -8.91
N ALA A 27 -22.15 -4.90 -8.87
CA ALA A 27 -21.32 -3.74 -9.20
C ALA A 27 -21.53 -3.24 -10.64
N VAL A 28 -21.62 -4.18 -11.61
CA VAL A 28 -21.91 -3.82 -13.00
C VAL A 28 -23.31 -3.17 -13.12
N SER A 29 -24.30 -3.68 -12.41
CA SER A 29 -25.65 -3.11 -12.39
C SER A 29 -25.64 -1.68 -11.83
N ILE A 30 -24.95 -1.47 -10.69
CA ILE A 30 -24.80 -0.15 -10.06
C ILE A 30 -24.15 0.85 -11.03
N PHE A 31 -23.07 0.47 -11.70
CA PHE A 31 -22.39 1.34 -12.67
C PHE A 31 -23.29 1.66 -13.88
N SER A 32 -24.04 0.66 -14.37
CA SER A 32 -24.97 0.85 -15.49
C SER A 32 -26.14 1.76 -15.12
N GLU A 33 -26.70 1.61 -13.91
CA GLU A 33 -27.74 2.49 -13.37
C GLU A 33 -27.25 3.93 -13.20
N ALA A 34 -25.96 4.09 -12.88
CA ALA A 34 -25.28 5.41 -12.81
C ALA A 34 -25.00 6.02 -14.20
N GLY A 35 -25.38 5.35 -15.30
CA GLY A 35 -25.27 5.86 -16.66
C GLY A 35 -23.96 5.53 -17.37
N TYR A 36 -23.20 4.54 -16.88
CA TYR A 36 -21.96 4.12 -17.53
C TYR A 36 -22.16 2.94 -18.47
N LEU A 37 -21.53 2.99 -19.65
CA LEU A 37 -21.27 1.83 -20.49
C LEU A 37 -20.07 1.07 -19.88
N VAL A 38 -20.32 -0.11 -19.30
CA VAL A 38 -19.32 -0.88 -18.57
C VAL A 38 -18.65 -1.89 -19.49
N ARG A 39 -17.31 -1.78 -19.61
CA ARG A 39 -16.48 -2.82 -20.22
C ARG A 39 -15.75 -3.59 -19.14
N VAL A 40 -16.07 -4.88 -19.00
CA VAL A 40 -15.40 -5.77 -18.03
C VAL A 40 -14.22 -6.47 -18.68
N MET A 41 -13.05 -6.41 -18.02
CA MET A 41 -11.84 -7.11 -18.43
C MET A 41 -11.31 -7.94 -17.27
N GLN A 42 -11.21 -9.25 -17.47
CA GLN A 42 -10.65 -10.17 -16.47
C GLN A 42 -9.13 -10.26 -16.60
N THR A 43 -8.43 -10.15 -15.47
CA THR A 43 -6.98 -10.39 -15.43
C THR A 43 -6.69 -11.86 -15.74
N ARG A 44 -5.59 -12.10 -16.46
CA ARG A 44 -5.13 -13.44 -16.83
C ARG A 44 -3.95 -13.92 -16.00
N GLY A 45 -3.29 -13.01 -15.32
CA GLY A 45 -2.11 -13.25 -14.49
C GLY A 45 -1.52 -11.94 -14.01
N HIS A 46 -0.35 -12.02 -13.39
CA HIS A 46 0.43 -10.88 -12.92
C HIS A 46 0.72 -9.90 -14.09
N GLY A 47 0.60 -8.60 -13.83
CA GLY A 47 0.79 -7.53 -14.81
C GLY A 47 -0.41 -7.22 -15.69
N SER A 48 -1.43 -8.11 -15.73
CA SER A 48 -2.58 -7.91 -16.63
C SER A 48 -3.39 -6.65 -16.30
N ALA A 49 -3.53 -6.31 -15.02
CA ALA A 49 -4.29 -5.13 -14.63
C ALA A 49 -3.55 -3.85 -15.04
N ALA A 50 -2.22 -3.82 -14.92
CA ALA A 50 -1.41 -2.70 -15.37
C ALA A 50 -1.50 -2.52 -16.90
N GLU A 51 -1.35 -3.62 -17.65
CA GLU A 51 -1.48 -3.59 -19.12
C GLU A 51 -2.84 -3.02 -19.57
N TYR A 52 -3.93 -3.47 -18.94
CA TYR A 52 -5.27 -3.00 -19.32
C TYR A 52 -5.49 -1.53 -18.95
N ALA A 53 -5.04 -1.11 -17.78
CA ALA A 53 -5.16 0.28 -17.34
C ALA A 53 -4.35 1.23 -18.23
N GLU A 54 -3.10 0.87 -18.57
CA GLU A 54 -2.25 1.64 -19.47
C GLU A 54 -2.83 1.70 -20.90
N LYS A 55 -3.20 0.56 -21.45
CA LYS A 55 -3.63 0.46 -22.86
C LYS A 55 -4.99 1.10 -23.14
N TYR A 56 -5.89 1.04 -22.17
CA TYR A 56 -7.28 1.44 -22.40
C TYR A 56 -7.75 2.59 -21.51
N GLY A 57 -7.09 2.84 -20.37
CA GLY A 57 -7.57 3.76 -19.34
C GLY A 57 -7.91 5.15 -19.85
N SER A 58 -7.07 5.75 -20.69
CA SER A 58 -7.29 7.09 -21.24
C SER A 58 -8.54 7.22 -22.14
N GLY A 59 -9.10 6.10 -22.58
CA GLY A 59 -10.34 6.07 -23.38
C GLY A 59 -11.62 5.95 -22.55
N TYR A 60 -11.52 6.01 -21.22
CA TYR A 60 -12.62 5.84 -20.29
C TYR A 60 -12.71 7.00 -19.30
N ASP A 61 -13.93 7.35 -18.93
CA ASP A 61 -14.21 8.40 -17.94
C ASP A 61 -13.91 7.93 -16.52
N LEU A 62 -13.86 6.60 -16.31
CA LEU A 62 -13.67 5.98 -15.01
C LEU A 62 -13.05 4.59 -15.17
N VAL A 63 -12.12 4.23 -14.29
CA VAL A 63 -11.58 2.88 -14.17
C VAL A 63 -11.96 2.32 -12.82
N ALA A 64 -12.55 1.13 -12.79
CA ALA A 64 -12.79 0.38 -11.56
C ALA A 64 -11.91 -0.86 -11.55
N CYS A 65 -11.34 -1.22 -10.39
CA CYS A 65 -10.67 -2.50 -10.22
C CYS A 65 -11.27 -3.29 -9.06
N HIS A 66 -11.47 -4.60 -9.30
CA HIS A 66 -11.84 -5.56 -8.26
C HIS A 66 -10.72 -6.57 -8.07
N GLY A 67 -10.21 -6.65 -6.85
CA GLY A 67 -9.12 -7.55 -6.48
C GLY A 67 -8.57 -7.25 -5.09
N GLY A 68 -7.45 -7.85 -4.76
CA GLY A 68 -6.65 -7.49 -3.58
C GLY A 68 -5.73 -6.31 -3.86
N ASP A 69 -4.92 -5.96 -2.87
CA ASP A 69 -3.98 -4.83 -2.92
C ASP A 69 -3.02 -4.92 -4.10
N GLY A 70 -2.54 -6.13 -4.48
CA GLY A 70 -1.71 -6.33 -5.67
C GLY A 70 -2.44 -5.99 -6.98
N THR A 71 -3.75 -6.29 -7.11
CA THR A 71 -4.53 -5.90 -8.30
C THR A 71 -4.72 -4.38 -8.36
N LEU A 72 -4.92 -3.74 -7.21
CA LEU A 72 -4.96 -2.29 -7.11
C LEU A 72 -3.61 -1.68 -7.51
N ASN A 73 -2.50 -2.16 -6.95
CA ASN A 73 -1.16 -1.68 -7.26
C ASN A 73 -0.87 -1.79 -8.76
N GLU A 74 -1.15 -2.93 -9.40
CA GLU A 74 -1.02 -3.08 -10.85
C GLU A 74 -1.87 -2.06 -11.62
N THR A 75 -3.14 -1.87 -11.21
CA THR A 75 -4.06 -0.93 -11.88
C THR A 75 -3.53 0.50 -11.76
N VAL A 76 -3.08 0.90 -10.57
CA VAL A 76 -2.48 2.23 -10.35
C VAL A 76 -1.22 2.40 -11.20
N ASN A 77 -0.31 1.42 -11.19
CA ASN A 77 0.91 1.48 -12.01
C ASN A 77 0.58 1.63 -13.51
N GLY A 78 -0.48 0.98 -13.99
CA GLY A 78 -0.94 1.16 -15.38
C GLY A 78 -1.48 2.57 -15.65
N VAL A 79 -2.26 3.12 -14.73
CA VAL A 79 -2.78 4.51 -14.82
C VAL A 79 -1.64 5.53 -14.74
N MET A 80 -0.67 5.31 -13.87
CA MET A 80 0.49 6.20 -13.69
C MET A 80 1.36 6.33 -14.95
N ARG A 81 1.36 5.33 -15.83
CA ARG A 81 2.05 5.41 -17.14
C ARG A 81 1.33 6.28 -18.17
N LEU A 82 0.07 6.65 -17.92
CA LEU A 82 -0.65 7.59 -18.76
C LEU A 82 -0.17 9.02 -18.49
N PRO A 83 -0.24 9.93 -19.51
CA PRO A 83 -0.08 11.35 -19.27
C PRO A 83 -1.03 11.82 -18.17
N ARG A 84 -0.57 12.73 -17.31
CA ARG A 84 -1.30 13.12 -16.08
C ARG A 84 -2.72 13.61 -16.36
N ASP A 85 -2.90 14.38 -17.41
CA ASP A 85 -4.20 14.90 -17.85
C ASP A 85 -5.13 13.84 -18.44
N ALA A 86 -4.59 12.70 -18.86
CA ALA A 86 -5.34 11.57 -19.42
C ALA A 86 -5.65 10.47 -18.38
N ARG A 87 -5.20 10.63 -17.12
CA ARG A 87 -5.45 9.65 -16.05
C ARG A 87 -6.92 9.71 -15.62
N PRO A 88 -7.71 8.64 -15.79
CA PRO A 88 -9.08 8.58 -15.29
C PRO A 88 -9.12 8.44 -13.77
N PRO A 89 -10.19 8.90 -13.10
CA PRO A 89 -10.43 8.54 -11.71
C PRO A 89 -10.55 7.03 -11.53
N LEU A 90 -10.17 6.52 -10.34
CA LEU A 90 -10.24 5.11 -10.00
C LEU A 90 -11.33 4.82 -8.97
N ILE A 91 -11.91 3.62 -9.06
CA ILE A 91 -12.71 2.97 -8.02
C ILE A 91 -11.99 1.69 -7.60
N TYR A 92 -11.85 1.49 -6.31
CA TYR A 92 -11.36 0.22 -5.77
C TYR A 92 -12.50 -0.55 -5.11
N LEU A 93 -12.73 -1.78 -5.59
CA LEU A 93 -13.66 -2.74 -5.02
C LEU A 93 -12.85 -3.87 -4.36
N PRO A 94 -12.69 -3.84 -3.03
CA PRO A 94 -11.84 -4.78 -2.33
C PRO A 94 -12.32 -6.21 -2.50
N GLY A 95 -11.40 -7.10 -2.88
CA GLY A 95 -11.67 -8.54 -3.05
C GLY A 95 -10.56 -9.42 -2.51
N GLY A 96 -9.53 -8.84 -1.93
CA GLY A 96 -8.40 -9.54 -1.33
C GLY A 96 -8.68 -10.03 0.09
N SER A 97 -7.64 -10.57 0.71
CA SER A 97 -7.72 -11.06 2.10
C SER A 97 -7.46 -9.96 3.12
N THR A 98 -6.55 -9.04 2.86
CA THR A 98 -6.12 -7.98 3.77
C THR A 98 -6.81 -6.65 3.43
N ASN A 99 -6.66 -6.20 2.18
CA ASN A 99 -7.22 -4.93 1.67
C ASN A 99 -6.83 -3.72 2.55
N ASP A 100 -5.54 -3.60 2.85
CA ASP A 100 -4.98 -2.56 3.75
C ASP A 100 -5.28 -1.16 3.23
N PHE A 101 -5.15 -0.95 1.94
CA PHE A 101 -5.47 0.33 1.32
C PHE A 101 -6.96 0.70 1.48
N ALA A 102 -7.86 -0.26 1.29
CA ALA A 102 -9.29 -0.02 1.50
C ALA A 102 -9.61 0.32 2.95
N ALA A 103 -8.94 -0.35 3.90
CA ALA A 103 -9.11 -0.08 5.32
C ALA A 103 -8.66 1.35 5.69
N SER A 104 -7.54 1.82 5.13
CA SER A 104 -7.01 3.17 5.35
C SER A 104 -7.96 4.26 4.86
N LEU A 105 -8.69 4.01 3.79
CA LEU A 105 -9.65 4.94 3.18
C LEU A 105 -11.11 4.69 3.59
N SER A 106 -11.35 3.77 4.55
CA SER A 106 -12.70 3.40 4.99
C SER A 106 -13.61 2.89 3.85
N ILE A 107 -13.01 2.31 2.81
CA ILE A 107 -13.75 1.70 1.70
C ILE A 107 -14.38 0.38 2.18
N SER A 108 -15.67 0.19 1.90
CA SER A 108 -16.38 -1.04 2.28
C SER A 108 -15.73 -2.30 1.69
N SER A 109 -15.53 -3.32 2.52
CA SER A 109 -15.07 -4.64 2.06
C SER A 109 -16.08 -5.41 1.20
N GLN A 110 -17.32 -4.92 1.12
CA GLN A 110 -18.37 -5.47 0.24
C GLN A 110 -18.33 -4.74 -1.11
N PRO A 111 -18.00 -5.42 -2.23
CA PRO A 111 -17.80 -4.77 -3.53
C PRO A 111 -19.01 -3.96 -4.02
N ALA A 112 -20.22 -4.46 -3.82
CA ALA A 112 -21.44 -3.74 -4.22
C ALA A 112 -21.62 -2.44 -3.41
N MET A 113 -21.37 -2.46 -2.10
CA MET A 113 -21.44 -1.27 -1.26
C MET A 113 -20.33 -0.27 -1.62
N ALA A 114 -19.11 -0.75 -1.89
CA ALA A 114 -18.02 0.10 -2.35
C ALA A 114 -18.38 0.79 -3.69
N ALA A 115 -18.94 0.04 -4.64
CA ALA A 115 -19.42 0.59 -5.91
C ALA A 115 -20.52 1.64 -5.70
N GLN A 116 -21.50 1.35 -4.86
CA GLN A 116 -22.61 2.26 -4.57
C GLN A 116 -22.14 3.57 -3.90
N SER A 117 -21.22 3.47 -2.95
CA SER A 117 -20.62 4.63 -2.29
C SER A 117 -19.84 5.47 -3.29
N ALA A 118 -18.97 4.85 -4.10
CA ALA A 118 -18.15 5.53 -5.08
C ALA A 118 -18.98 6.33 -6.10
N MET A 119 -20.15 5.83 -6.51
CA MET A 119 -21.02 6.54 -7.46
C MET A 119 -21.67 7.82 -6.90
N ARG A 120 -21.58 8.05 -5.59
CA ARG A 120 -22.13 9.23 -4.90
C ARG A 120 -21.07 10.25 -4.53
N LEU A 121 -19.81 9.92 -4.72
CA LEU A 121 -18.66 10.72 -4.29
C LEU A 121 -18.05 11.47 -5.47
N ILE A 122 -17.27 12.48 -5.15
CA ILE A 122 -16.42 13.21 -6.10
C ILE A 122 -15.00 12.66 -6.01
N PRO A 123 -14.23 12.66 -7.11
CA PRO A 123 -12.85 12.21 -7.05
C PRO A 123 -12.00 13.07 -6.10
N ARG A 124 -11.26 12.43 -5.21
CA ARG A 124 -10.22 13.06 -4.39
C ARG A 124 -8.86 12.71 -4.96
N SER A 125 -7.95 13.67 -4.93
CA SER A 125 -6.55 13.42 -5.32
C SER A 125 -5.81 12.75 -4.17
N LEU A 126 -4.98 11.78 -4.52
CA LEU A 126 -4.04 11.10 -3.62
C LEU A 126 -2.64 11.17 -4.19
N ASP A 127 -1.68 11.18 -3.31
CA ASP A 127 -0.28 11.09 -3.65
C ASP A 127 0.11 9.64 -3.96
N VAL A 128 1.11 9.45 -4.81
CA VAL A 128 1.63 8.13 -5.17
C VAL A 128 3.13 8.12 -4.92
N GLY A 129 3.59 7.08 -4.26
CA GLY A 129 5.01 6.87 -4.02
C GLY A 129 5.73 6.37 -5.27
N THR A 130 6.92 6.89 -5.51
CA THR A 130 7.86 6.35 -6.48
C THR A 130 8.97 5.59 -5.77
N PHE A 131 9.40 4.49 -6.35
CA PHE A 131 10.49 3.65 -5.88
C PHE A 131 11.34 3.26 -7.09
N ASN A 132 12.40 3.99 -7.35
CA ASN A 132 13.13 3.97 -8.63
C ASN A 132 12.15 4.14 -9.80
N ASP A 133 12.00 3.12 -10.65
CA ASP A 133 11.11 3.09 -11.82
C ASP A 133 9.72 2.51 -11.54
N ARG A 134 9.41 2.17 -10.29
CA ARG A 134 8.14 1.58 -9.87
C ARG A 134 7.34 2.55 -9.00
N ASN A 135 6.04 2.28 -8.84
CA ASN A 135 5.20 3.06 -7.94
C ASN A 135 4.62 2.15 -6.84
N PHE A 136 4.37 2.76 -5.69
CA PHE A 136 3.60 2.16 -4.61
C PHE A 136 2.49 3.11 -4.15
N VAL A 137 1.41 2.55 -3.65
CA VAL A 137 0.20 3.32 -3.32
C VAL A 137 0.17 3.66 -1.84
N TYR A 138 0.63 2.73 -0.98
CA TYR A 138 0.51 2.91 0.45
C TYR A 138 1.75 2.54 1.27
N VAL A 139 2.62 1.64 0.80
CA VAL A 139 3.83 1.30 1.56
C VAL A 139 4.96 0.73 0.73
N ALA A 140 6.18 1.22 0.97
CA ALA A 140 7.43 0.57 0.61
C ALA A 140 8.15 0.18 1.91
N SER A 141 8.53 -1.09 2.11
CA SER A 141 9.15 -1.55 3.34
C SER A 141 10.22 -2.62 3.13
N PHE A 142 11.16 -2.69 4.08
CA PHE A 142 12.21 -3.71 4.13
C PHE A 142 12.34 -4.32 5.53
N GLY A 143 13.02 -5.44 5.63
CA GLY A 143 13.40 -6.04 6.90
C GLY A 143 12.53 -7.19 7.36
N ALA A 144 12.41 -7.37 8.68
CA ALA A 144 11.60 -8.42 9.27
C ALA A 144 10.17 -8.34 8.71
N PHE A 145 9.62 -9.45 8.23
CA PHE A 145 8.29 -9.62 7.58
C PHE A 145 8.25 -9.51 6.05
N THR A 146 9.22 -8.92 5.37
CA THR A 146 9.22 -8.98 3.89
C THR A 146 9.33 -10.42 3.38
N ARG A 147 9.97 -11.32 4.14
CA ARG A 147 10.06 -12.76 3.82
C ARG A 147 8.89 -13.60 4.32
N THR A 148 8.25 -13.22 5.41
CA THR A 148 7.17 -14.01 6.05
C THR A 148 5.78 -13.64 5.55
N ALA A 149 5.58 -12.50 4.93
CA ALA A 149 4.30 -12.12 4.32
C ALA A 149 3.79 -13.21 3.33
N TYR A 150 4.69 -14.02 2.78
CA TYR A 150 4.35 -15.09 1.83
C TYR A 150 4.09 -16.47 2.48
N THR A 151 4.35 -16.67 3.77
CA THR A 151 4.32 -18.00 4.42
C THR A 151 3.45 -18.11 5.66
N VAL A 152 2.86 -17.02 6.16
CA VAL A 152 2.06 -17.03 7.39
C VAL A 152 0.59 -17.30 7.10
N PRO A 153 -0.08 -18.24 7.83
CA PRO A 153 -1.51 -18.50 7.68
C PRO A 153 -2.36 -17.26 8.00
N GLN A 154 -3.44 -17.06 7.23
CA GLN A 154 -4.36 -15.92 7.25
C GLN A 154 -5.12 -15.66 8.57
N ASP A 155 -4.93 -16.48 9.61
CA ASP A 155 -5.68 -16.40 10.85
C ASP A 155 -5.12 -15.42 11.89
N ILE A 156 -3.98 -14.76 11.57
CA ILE A 156 -3.36 -13.80 12.48
C ILE A 156 -3.91 -12.39 12.19
N LYS A 157 -5.12 -12.13 12.68
CA LYS A 157 -5.83 -10.84 12.50
C LYS A 157 -5.22 -9.64 13.26
N ASN A 158 -4.14 -9.83 13.99
CA ASN A 158 -3.43 -8.78 14.71
C ASN A 158 -1.92 -8.95 14.54
N MET A 159 -1.40 -8.61 13.37
CA MET A 159 0.04 -8.72 13.09
C MET A 159 0.89 -7.80 13.98
N PHE A 160 0.30 -6.74 14.55
CA PHE A 160 0.93 -5.85 15.54
C PHE A 160 1.34 -6.55 16.84
N GLY A 161 0.37 -7.28 17.41
CA GLY A 161 0.68 -8.15 18.52
C GLY A 161 1.76 -9.15 18.11
N HIS A 162 1.88 -9.48 16.83
CA HIS A 162 2.84 -10.47 16.36
C HIS A 162 4.28 -9.93 16.29
N PHE A 163 4.51 -8.68 15.82
CA PHE A 163 5.88 -8.11 15.85
C PHE A 163 6.34 -7.83 17.28
N ALA A 164 5.50 -7.18 18.08
CA ALA A 164 5.77 -7.01 19.49
C ALA A 164 5.94 -8.36 20.19
N TYR A 165 5.06 -9.34 19.90
CA TYR A 165 5.15 -10.70 20.43
C TYR A 165 6.39 -11.46 19.99
N LEU A 166 6.81 -11.31 18.72
CA LEU A 166 8.08 -11.87 18.23
C LEU A 166 9.26 -11.22 18.94
N LEU A 167 9.23 -9.90 19.13
CA LEU A 167 10.25 -9.19 19.88
C LEU A 167 10.23 -9.55 21.39
N GLU A 168 9.06 -9.75 22.00
CA GLU A 168 8.95 -10.25 23.37
C GLU A 168 9.49 -11.67 23.53
N GLY A 169 9.38 -12.49 22.50
CA GLY A 169 9.94 -13.85 22.46
C GLY A 169 11.47 -13.89 22.29
N VAL A 170 12.11 -12.77 22.00
CA VAL A 170 13.58 -12.67 21.83
C VAL A 170 14.26 -12.81 23.19
N LYS A 171 14.86 -13.95 23.43
CA LYS A 171 15.67 -14.21 24.65
C LYS A 171 17.11 -13.78 24.46
N ASP A 172 17.56 -13.73 23.22
CA ASP A 172 18.93 -13.38 22.85
C ASP A 172 18.91 -12.38 21.71
N LEU A 173 19.45 -11.18 21.93
CA LEU A 173 19.51 -10.11 20.93
C LEU A 173 20.35 -10.47 19.72
N GLU A 174 21.31 -11.41 19.88
CA GLU A 174 22.16 -11.89 18.77
C GLU A 174 21.36 -12.68 17.72
N THR A 175 20.13 -13.12 18.04
CA THR A 175 19.25 -13.80 17.09
C THR A 175 18.51 -12.85 16.14
N LEU A 176 18.56 -11.55 16.41
CA LEU A 176 17.95 -10.55 15.54
C LEU A 176 18.79 -10.38 14.27
N CYS A 177 18.14 -10.47 13.12
CA CYS A 177 18.80 -10.28 11.83
C CYS A 177 18.86 -8.77 11.51
N PRO A 178 20.02 -8.13 11.52
CA PRO A 178 20.15 -6.73 11.17
C PRO A 178 20.12 -6.54 9.65
N TYR A 179 19.60 -5.39 9.24
CA TYR A 179 19.64 -4.88 7.88
C TYR A 179 20.45 -3.58 7.87
N PRO A 180 21.78 -3.66 7.56
CA PRO A 180 22.63 -2.48 7.49
C PRO A 180 22.17 -1.58 6.34
N MET A 181 21.89 -0.32 6.63
CA MET A 181 21.42 0.61 5.63
C MET A 181 21.70 2.05 6.03
N LYS A 182 22.10 2.87 5.06
CA LYS A 182 22.18 4.31 5.21
C LYS A 182 20.96 4.93 4.54
N ILE A 183 20.12 5.55 5.36
CA ILE A 183 18.90 6.24 4.91
C ILE A 183 19.17 7.74 4.96
N THR A 184 18.95 8.44 3.87
CA THR A 184 18.92 9.89 3.82
C THR A 184 17.51 10.34 3.56
N ALA A 185 16.89 11.08 4.46
CA ALA A 185 15.51 11.54 4.40
C ALA A 185 15.49 13.07 4.49
N ASP A 186 15.11 13.74 3.40
CA ASP A 186 15.10 15.21 3.27
C ASP A 186 16.39 15.88 3.79
N GLY A 187 17.55 15.21 3.60
CA GLY A 187 18.87 15.68 4.02
C GLY A 187 19.30 15.24 5.42
N GLU A 188 18.42 14.69 6.26
CA GLU A 188 18.79 14.03 7.52
C GLU A 188 19.33 12.62 7.23
N VAL A 189 20.47 12.26 7.80
CA VAL A 189 21.15 10.98 7.55
C VAL A 189 21.01 10.06 8.75
N PHE A 190 20.51 8.86 8.50
CA PHE A 190 20.40 7.77 9.47
C PHE A 190 21.24 6.59 8.96
N ASP A 191 22.42 6.42 9.52
CA ASP A 191 23.33 5.32 9.17
C ASP A 191 23.35 4.30 10.31
N GLY A 192 22.95 3.06 10.04
CA GLY A 192 22.79 2.07 11.09
C GLY A 192 22.28 0.72 10.65
N GLU A 193 21.95 -0.09 11.65
CA GLU A 193 21.36 -1.41 11.50
C GLU A 193 19.89 -1.39 11.96
N TYR A 194 19.03 -1.89 11.13
CA TYR A 194 17.57 -1.86 11.35
C TYR A 194 16.97 -3.26 11.36
N LEU A 195 15.95 -3.48 12.16
CA LEU A 195 15.09 -4.66 12.09
C LEU A 195 14.02 -4.51 11.01
N PHE A 196 13.57 -3.28 10.80
CA PHE A 196 12.49 -2.94 9.89
C PHE A 196 12.60 -1.48 9.48
N GLY A 197 12.19 -1.17 8.26
CA GLY A 197 11.97 0.19 7.79
C GLY A 197 10.81 0.24 6.81
N ALA A 198 10.06 1.34 6.85
CA ALA A 198 8.95 1.60 5.97
C ALA A 198 8.82 3.08 5.61
N VAL A 199 8.45 3.34 4.37
CA VAL A 199 7.98 4.63 3.87
C VAL A 199 6.54 4.43 3.47
N CYS A 200 5.62 5.16 4.11
CA CYS A 200 4.20 4.91 4.00
C CYS A 200 3.42 6.16 3.60
N ASN A 201 2.33 5.95 2.90
CA ASN A 201 1.29 6.92 2.62
C ASN A 201 -0.06 6.28 3.02
N SER A 202 -0.16 5.81 4.26
CA SER A 202 -1.38 5.17 4.75
C SER A 202 -1.40 5.08 6.27
N THR A 203 -2.60 5.00 6.83
CA THR A 203 -2.80 4.74 8.27
C THR A 203 -2.48 3.31 8.69
N SER A 204 -2.15 2.42 7.72
CA SER A 204 -1.76 1.03 7.97
C SER A 204 -0.43 0.73 7.30
N ILE A 205 0.58 0.38 8.06
CA ILE A 205 1.89 -0.01 7.57
C ILE A 205 1.93 -1.52 7.42
N ALA A 206 1.78 -2.02 6.20
CA ALA A 206 1.86 -3.45 5.85
C ALA A 206 0.97 -4.36 6.70
N GLY A 207 -0.18 -3.87 7.20
CA GLY A 207 -1.02 -4.56 8.18
C GLY A 207 -0.35 -4.77 9.53
N LEU A 208 0.83 -4.21 9.74
CA LEU A 208 1.66 -4.39 10.92
C LEU A 208 1.51 -3.28 11.94
N MET A 209 1.38 -2.05 11.49
CA MET A 209 1.30 -0.86 12.34
C MET A 209 0.16 0.03 11.90
N LYS A 210 -0.58 0.56 12.87
CA LYS A 210 -1.59 1.57 12.61
C LYS A 210 -1.01 2.92 12.99
N LEU A 211 -1.07 3.86 12.08
CA LEU A 211 -0.83 5.25 12.38
C LEU A 211 -2.18 5.90 12.73
N SER A 212 -2.15 6.86 13.64
CA SER A 212 -3.35 7.64 13.92
C SER A 212 -3.88 8.26 12.63
N PRO A 213 -5.19 8.23 12.37
CA PRO A 213 -5.77 8.92 11.22
C PRO A 213 -5.42 10.42 11.16
N ASP A 214 -5.10 11.02 12.30
CA ASP A 214 -4.69 12.43 12.40
C ASP A 214 -3.21 12.64 12.03
N ALA A 215 -2.42 11.55 11.94
CA ALA A 215 -0.99 11.59 11.63
C ALA A 215 -0.68 11.34 10.15
N VAL A 216 -1.67 10.97 9.33
CA VAL A 216 -1.49 10.63 7.91
C VAL A 216 -2.51 11.37 7.06
N ASP A 217 -2.03 12.20 6.16
CA ASP A 217 -2.83 12.76 5.08
C ASP A 217 -2.27 12.29 3.74
N MET A 218 -2.98 11.40 3.06
CA MET A 218 -2.55 10.80 1.79
C MET A 218 -2.51 11.80 0.61
N SER A 219 -2.64 13.09 0.88
CA SER A 219 -2.70 14.17 -0.12
C SER A 219 -1.91 15.43 0.26
N ASP A 220 -1.05 15.36 1.28
CA ASP A 220 -0.26 16.50 1.77
C ASP A 220 1.15 16.60 1.15
N GLY A 221 1.47 15.66 0.27
CA GLY A 221 2.77 15.60 -0.38
C GLY A 221 3.90 15.13 0.55
N GLN A 222 3.59 14.36 1.59
CA GLN A 222 4.58 13.79 2.51
C GLN A 222 4.30 12.31 2.74
N PHE A 223 5.32 11.60 3.20
CA PHE A 223 5.25 10.21 3.67
C PHE A 223 5.66 10.13 5.13
N GLU A 224 5.24 9.07 5.79
CA GLU A 224 5.73 8.66 7.09
C GLU A 224 6.90 7.68 6.90
N LEU A 225 8.12 8.15 7.21
CA LEU A 225 9.27 7.27 7.36
C LEU A 225 9.31 6.70 8.77
N MET A 226 9.31 5.38 8.88
CA MET A 226 9.53 4.68 10.14
C MET A 226 10.71 3.73 10.02
N LEU A 227 11.67 3.86 10.96
CA LEU A 227 12.78 2.91 11.09
C LEU A 227 12.80 2.35 12.50
N VAL A 228 12.99 1.04 12.60
CA VAL A 228 13.15 0.30 13.86
C VAL A 228 14.61 -0.14 13.96
N PRO A 229 15.46 0.62 14.69
CA PRO A 229 16.86 0.24 14.90
C PRO A 229 16.98 -1.08 15.64
N VAL A 230 18.07 -1.81 15.41
CA VAL A 230 18.38 -3.03 16.18
C VAL A 230 18.67 -2.63 17.64
N PRO A 231 17.89 -3.15 18.62
CA PRO A 231 18.13 -2.85 20.03
C PRO A 231 19.43 -3.50 20.50
N LYS A 232 20.30 -2.72 21.13
CA LYS A 232 21.61 -3.18 21.65
C LYS A 232 21.55 -3.66 23.10
N THR A 233 20.45 -3.39 23.79
CA THR A 233 20.26 -3.79 25.19
C THR A 233 18.82 -4.26 25.42
N PRO A 234 18.57 -5.12 26.46
CA PRO A 234 17.21 -5.52 26.82
C PRO A 234 16.28 -4.33 27.13
N LEU A 235 16.82 -3.25 27.70
CA LEU A 235 16.04 -2.04 27.97
C LEU A 235 15.64 -1.32 26.68
N GLN A 236 16.50 -1.28 25.67
CA GLN A 236 16.13 -0.73 24.36
C GLN A 236 15.07 -1.59 23.68
N LEU A 237 15.21 -2.93 23.72
CA LEU A 237 14.20 -3.84 23.20
C LEU A 237 12.83 -3.58 23.85
N GLN A 238 12.79 -3.48 25.18
CA GLN A 238 11.55 -3.18 25.91
C GLN A 238 10.95 -1.83 25.50
N LYS A 239 11.77 -0.80 25.32
CA LYS A 239 11.31 0.51 24.84
C LYS A 239 10.76 0.45 23.41
N THR A 240 11.42 -0.30 22.52
CA THR A 240 10.94 -0.52 21.13
C THR A 240 9.59 -1.23 21.13
N ILE A 241 9.45 -2.32 21.88
CA ILE A 241 8.19 -3.06 22.01
C ILE A 241 7.08 -2.15 22.51
N ARG A 242 7.36 -1.41 23.59
CA ARG A 242 6.40 -0.47 24.17
C ARG A 242 5.97 0.61 23.16
N ALA A 243 6.92 1.23 22.47
CA ALA A 243 6.63 2.27 21.49
C ALA A 243 5.74 1.78 20.36
N ILE A 244 5.93 0.52 19.94
CA ILE A 244 5.10 -0.13 18.93
C ILE A 244 3.69 -0.43 19.48
N ILE A 245 3.58 -1.06 20.64
CA ILE A 245 2.29 -1.47 21.22
C ILE A 245 1.39 -0.27 21.55
N TYR A 246 1.98 0.81 22.05
CA TYR A 246 1.23 2.01 22.47
C TYR A 246 1.19 3.10 21.41
N GLU A 247 1.67 2.80 20.19
CA GLU A 247 1.68 3.75 19.05
C GLU A 247 2.40 5.07 19.39
N GLU A 248 3.45 4.99 20.24
CA GLU A 248 4.24 6.15 20.70
C GLU A 248 5.38 6.48 19.72
N TYR A 249 5.11 6.47 18.41
CA TYR A 249 6.14 6.56 17.36
C TYR A 249 6.95 7.85 17.39
N GLU A 250 6.29 8.98 17.48
CA GLU A 250 6.95 10.30 17.52
C GLU A 250 7.65 10.60 18.85
N LYS A 251 7.17 9.99 19.94
CA LYS A 251 7.65 10.28 21.31
C LYS A 251 8.79 9.39 21.76
N SER A 252 8.97 8.26 21.10
CA SER A 252 9.93 7.26 21.52
C SER A 252 11.29 7.45 20.88
N SER A 253 12.34 7.54 21.68
CA SER A 253 13.72 7.51 21.19
C SER A 253 14.19 6.14 20.70
N ALA A 254 13.35 5.11 20.80
CA ALA A 254 13.67 3.76 20.34
C ALA A 254 13.32 3.53 18.87
N LEU A 255 12.59 4.46 18.26
CA LEU A 255 12.18 4.45 16.87
C LEU A 255 12.63 5.76 16.20
N ILE A 256 12.76 5.74 14.88
CA ILE A 256 12.89 6.94 14.06
C ILE A 256 11.59 7.09 13.29
N PHE A 257 10.90 8.21 13.50
CA PHE A 257 9.68 8.56 12.79
C PHE A 257 9.80 9.98 12.24
N ARG A 258 9.57 10.15 10.95
CA ARG A 258 9.68 11.44 10.26
C ARG A 258 8.62 11.56 9.17
N HIS A 259 8.11 12.77 8.97
CA HIS A 259 7.40 13.14 7.75
C HIS A 259 8.43 13.57 6.71
N VAL A 260 8.38 13.00 5.52
CA VAL A 260 9.44 13.15 4.51
C VAL A 260 8.85 13.23 3.10
N ARG A 261 9.54 13.91 2.20
CA ARG A 261 9.18 13.97 0.77
C ARG A 261 10.07 13.10 -0.09
N HIS A 262 11.32 12.92 0.34
CA HIS A 262 12.30 12.17 -0.42
C HIS A 262 13.19 11.33 0.52
N VAL A 263 13.37 10.08 0.15
CA VAL A 263 14.23 9.14 0.88
C VAL A 263 15.18 8.46 -0.10
N THR A 264 16.48 8.48 0.24
CA THR A 264 17.48 7.64 -0.42
C THR A 264 17.88 6.53 0.53
N ALA A 265 17.82 5.29 0.09
CA ALA A 265 18.29 4.12 0.84
C ALA A 265 19.51 3.52 0.13
N GLU A 266 20.63 3.42 0.85
CA GLU A 266 21.91 2.86 0.36
C GLU A 266 22.28 1.62 1.18
N SER A 267 22.59 0.51 0.49
CA SER A 267 22.97 -0.78 1.09
C SER A 267 23.91 -1.54 0.16
N ASP A 268 24.23 -2.79 0.48
CA ASP A 268 24.96 -3.70 -0.41
C ASP A 268 24.13 -4.24 -1.59
N GLY A 269 22.86 -3.87 -1.68
CA GLY A 269 21.92 -4.31 -2.73
C GLY A 269 21.28 -5.67 -2.44
N SER A 270 21.59 -6.33 -1.35
CA SER A 270 21.03 -7.66 -1.03
C SER A 270 19.71 -7.61 -0.28
N ILE A 271 19.32 -6.46 0.26
CA ILE A 271 18.15 -6.29 1.12
C ILE A 271 16.88 -6.18 0.26
N PRO A 272 15.99 -7.17 0.30
CA PRO A 272 14.75 -7.12 -0.47
C PRO A 272 13.75 -6.14 0.17
N TRP A 273 12.92 -5.55 -0.67
CA TRP A 273 11.81 -4.68 -0.29
C TRP A 273 10.47 -5.31 -0.64
N THR A 274 9.42 -4.73 -0.12
CA THR A 274 8.05 -4.95 -0.56
C THR A 274 7.39 -3.62 -0.90
N LEU A 275 6.67 -3.58 -2.01
CA LEU A 275 5.86 -2.44 -2.45
C LEU A 275 4.40 -2.89 -2.43
N ASP A 276 3.60 -2.32 -1.55
CA ASP A 276 2.18 -2.71 -1.36
C ASP A 276 1.99 -4.23 -1.16
N GLY A 277 2.95 -4.87 -0.46
CA GLY A 277 2.95 -6.31 -0.24
C GLY A 277 3.57 -7.16 -1.35
N GLU A 278 3.92 -6.58 -2.50
CA GLU A 278 4.56 -7.26 -3.62
C GLU A 278 6.09 -7.16 -3.52
N TYR A 279 6.79 -8.24 -3.89
CA TYR A 279 8.24 -8.30 -3.84
C TYR A 279 8.91 -7.27 -4.75
N ALA A 280 9.92 -6.59 -4.22
CA ALA A 280 10.88 -5.78 -4.97
C ALA A 280 12.30 -6.22 -4.66
N PRO A 281 13.17 -6.42 -5.68
CA PRO A 281 14.55 -6.78 -5.44
C PRO A 281 15.27 -5.65 -4.70
N GLY A 282 16.30 -6.01 -3.93
CA GLY A 282 17.22 -5.04 -3.37
C GLY A 282 18.09 -4.42 -4.45
N GLU A 283 18.44 -3.17 -4.25
CA GLU A 283 19.40 -2.43 -5.07
C GLU A 283 20.36 -1.68 -4.16
N ALA A 284 21.59 -1.41 -4.65
CA ALA A 284 22.61 -0.73 -3.86
C ALA A 284 22.19 0.70 -3.49
N ARG A 285 21.37 1.32 -4.34
CA ARG A 285 20.76 2.63 -4.11
C ARG A 285 19.32 2.64 -4.59
N ILE A 286 18.44 3.06 -3.71
CA ILE A 286 17.00 3.18 -3.96
C ILE A 286 16.60 4.63 -3.69
N GLU A 287 15.93 5.23 -4.65
CA GLU A 287 15.33 6.56 -4.54
C GLU A 287 13.81 6.41 -4.35
N ILE A 288 13.31 6.95 -3.26
CA ILE A 288 11.88 6.99 -2.94
C ILE A 288 11.44 8.44 -2.94
N GLY A 289 10.46 8.75 -3.75
CA GLY A 289 9.91 10.09 -3.88
C GLY A 289 8.39 10.06 -3.92
N ILE A 290 7.79 11.24 -4.03
CA ILE A 290 6.34 11.41 -4.07
C ILE A 290 5.93 12.08 -5.39
N GLU A 291 4.89 11.58 -6.00
CA GLU A 291 4.17 12.26 -7.08
C GLU A 291 2.88 12.84 -6.51
N ASP A 292 2.92 14.15 -6.20
CA ASP A 292 1.84 14.87 -5.54
C ASP A 292 0.54 14.81 -6.34
N SER A 293 -0.57 14.49 -5.70
CA SER A 293 -1.93 14.50 -6.29
C SER A 293 -1.99 13.74 -7.63
N ALA A 294 -1.25 12.64 -7.73
CA ALA A 294 -1.03 11.93 -8.99
C ALA A 294 -2.19 11.01 -9.37
N LEU A 295 -2.95 10.56 -8.40
CA LEU A 295 -4.04 9.60 -8.56
C LEU A 295 -5.35 10.23 -8.09
N ARG A 296 -6.41 10.13 -8.88
CA ARG A 296 -7.76 10.53 -8.46
C ARG A 296 -8.57 9.30 -8.10
N MET A 297 -9.14 9.26 -6.91
CA MET A 297 -10.00 8.15 -6.47
C MET A 297 -11.38 8.62 -6.04
N MET A 298 -12.38 7.81 -6.33
CA MET A 298 -13.78 8.01 -5.91
C MET A 298 -13.95 7.52 -4.47
N ILE A 299 -13.57 8.37 -3.48
CA ILE A 299 -13.55 8.07 -2.04
C ILE A 299 -14.12 9.23 -1.22
#